data_98c49f110d8a734b26fe8b6ebf614e5f
#
_entry.id   98c49f110d8a734b26fe8b6ebf614e5f
#
_cell.length_a   1.000
_cell.length_b   1.000
_cell.length_c   1.000
_cell.angle_alpha   90.00
_cell.angle_beta   90.00
_cell.angle_gamma   90.00
#
_symmetry.space_group_name_H-M   'P 1'
#
loop_
_entity.id
_entity.type
_entity.pdbx_description
1 polymer ?
#
loop_
_entity_poly.entity_id
_entity_poly.type
_entity_poly.pdbx_seq_one_letter_code
_entity_poly.pdbx_strand_id
1 'polypeptide(L)'
;SCLVPGSSMDLSAAIRYNRDVYQVWGRLPELVRSGKPVEKPEIHLGEDPVRTRDFVLSMHGRALGIGRSVVPQLKLEGRRRLLDLGGGGGTYSALIAQHHPQIACTVIDLPGVLVVARELIAEQGVGDRVRTIAGDIHTIALPEGNDAAILFGVLHQESPDAIAGLLRRTYEALEPGGSMHVMDLMTDATHTAPQFSALFAVNMALTTHHGWVFSDAELRGWLDAAGFRDISIAPLDPPMPHWLAEAHKPLS
;
A
#
# COMPACT_ATOMS: atom_id res chain seq x y z
N SER A 1 -4.64 -19.44 16.07
CA SER A 1 -5.42 -19.89 14.90
C SER A 1 -5.88 -18.67 14.10
N CYS A 2 -5.67 -18.69 12.78
CA CYS A 2 -5.99 -17.55 11.90
C CYS A 2 -7.51 -17.30 11.72
N LEU A 3 -8.38 -18.14 12.27
CA LEU A 3 -9.84 -18.06 12.15
C LEU A 3 -10.55 -17.88 13.49
N VAL A 4 -9.81 -17.57 14.54
CA VAL A 4 -10.40 -17.26 15.85
C VAL A 4 -10.52 -15.75 15.98
N PRO A 5 -11.74 -15.22 16.08
CA PRO A 5 -11.96 -13.78 16.25
C PRO A 5 -11.16 -13.21 17.42
N GLY A 6 -10.47 -12.09 17.21
CA GLY A 6 -9.64 -11.44 18.23
C GLY A 6 -8.29 -12.08 18.49
N SER A 7 -7.89 -13.14 17.78
CA SER A 7 -6.52 -13.65 17.83
C SER A 7 -5.54 -12.70 17.13
N SER A 8 -4.26 -12.73 17.52
CA SER A 8 -3.22 -11.90 16.90
C SER A 8 -2.96 -12.17 15.40
N MET A 9 -3.61 -13.19 14.84
CA MET A 9 -3.53 -13.62 13.44
C MET A 9 -4.93 -13.77 12.82
N ASP A 10 -5.93 -13.07 13.33
CA ASP A 10 -7.31 -13.19 12.84
C ASP A 10 -7.45 -12.71 11.40
N LEU A 11 -7.75 -13.63 10.49
CA LEU A 11 -8.02 -13.38 9.07
C LEU A 11 -9.51 -13.45 8.73
N SER A 12 -10.40 -13.52 9.70
CA SER A 12 -11.84 -13.67 9.46
C SER A 12 -12.43 -12.51 8.67
N ALA A 13 -11.96 -11.27 8.90
CA ALA A 13 -12.33 -10.11 8.10
C ALA A 13 -11.89 -10.24 6.63
N ALA A 14 -10.67 -10.74 6.38
CA ALA A 14 -10.16 -10.97 5.03
C ALA A 14 -10.98 -12.03 4.27
N ILE A 15 -11.45 -13.07 4.97
CA ILE A 15 -12.29 -14.11 4.38
C ILE A 15 -13.68 -13.55 4.02
N ARG A 16 -14.28 -12.74 4.89
CA ARG A 16 -15.57 -12.08 4.60
C ARG A 16 -15.44 -11.16 3.39
N TYR A 17 -14.41 -10.34 3.34
CA TYR A 17 -14.15 -9.48 2.19
C TYR A 17 -13.97 -10.29 0.89
N ASN A 18 -13.17 -11.37 0.91
CA ASN A 18 -13.01 -12.23 -0.26
C ASN A 18 -14.31 -12.90 -0.72
N ARG A 19 -15.22 -13.25 0.19
CA ARG A 19 -16.55 -13.76 -0.16
C ARG A 19 -17.35 -12.72 -0.94
N ASP A 20 -17.25 -11.45 -0.56
CA ASP A 20 -17.99 -10.37 -1.23
C ASP A 20 -17.35 -10.10 -2.62
N VAL A 21 -16.04 -10.12 -2.72
CA VAL A 21 -15.29 -10.03 -3.99
C VAL A 21 -15.63 -11.19 -4.95
N TYR A 22 -15.97 -12.37 -4.44
CA TYR A 22 -16.38 -13.50 -5.28
C TYR A 22 -17.61 -13.17 -6.15
N GLN A 23 -18.57 -12.42 -5.63
CA GLN A 23 -19.74 -11.97 -6.38
C GLN A 23 -19.33 -11.00 -7.52
N VAL A 24 -18.35 -10.16 -7.28
CA VAL A 24 -17.80 -9.22 -8.28
C VAL A 24 -17.16 -9.99 -9.44
N TRP A 25 -16.43 -11.07 -9.16
CA TRP A 25 -15.85 -11.94 -10.18
C TRP A 25 -16.90 -12.60 -11.08
N GLY A 26 -18.09 -12.90 -10.57
CA GLY A 26 -19.24 -13.38 -11.36
C GLY A 26 -19.66 -12.40 -12.46
N ARG A 27 -19.28 -11.12 -12.34
CA ARG A 27 -19.58 -10.05 -13.31
C ARG A 27 -18.42 -9.77 -14.29
N LEU A 28 -17.38 -10.59 -14.33
CA LEU A 28 -16.27 -10.47 -15.29
C LEU A 28 -16.72 -10.27 -16.76
N PRO A 29 -17.77 -10.95 -17.27
CA PRO A 29 -18.27 -10.69 -18.62
C PRO A 29 -18.74 -9.24 -18.86
N GLU A 30 -19.17 -8.51 -17.82
CA GLU A 30 -19.55 -7.10 -17.94
C GLU A 30 -18.31 -6.23 -18.11
N LEU A 31 -17.27 -6.46 -17.31
CA LEU A 31 -15.97 -5.79 -17.46
C LEU A 31 -15.43 -5.96 -18.88
N VAL A 32 -15.40 -7.21 -19.39
CA VAL A 32 -14.84 -7.52 -20.73
C VAL A 32 -15.61 -6.80 -21.85
N ARG A 33 -16.93 -6.63 -21.71
CA ARG A 33 -17.74 -5.94 -22.72
C ARG A 33 -17.65 -4.41 -22.62
N SER A 34 -17.57 -3.88 -21.40
CA SER A 34 -17.67 -2.43 -21.17
C SER A 34 -16.32 -1.74 -21.04
N GLY A 35 -15.26 -2.48 -20.66
CA GLY A 35 -13.98 -1.91 -20.27
C GLY A 35 -14.03 -1.05 -19.00
N LYS A 36 -15.09 -1.22 -18.17
CA LYS A 36 -15.31 -0.44 -16.96
C LYS A 36 -15.41 -1.35 -15.73
N PRO A 37 -14.94 -0.91 -14.55
CA PRO A 37 -15.11 -1.66 -13.32
C PRO A 37 -16.60 -1.92 -13.06
N VAL A 38 -16.88 -3.03 -12.39
CA VAL A 38 -18.25 -3.47 -12.08
C VAL A 38 -18.67 -3.10 -10.67
N GLU A 39 -17.74 -2.65 -9.84
CA GLU A 39 -18.00 -2.11 -8.51
C GLU A 39 -17.33 -0.72 -8.40
N LYS A 40 -17.92 0.17 -7.61
CA LYS A 40 -17.36 1.49 -7.33
C LYS A 40 -16.34 1.39 -6.19
N PRO A 41 -15.08 1.76 -6.40
CA PRO A 41 -14.06 1.68 -5.34
C PRO A 41 -14.36 2.57 -4.14
N GLU A 42 -15.04 3.71 -4.32
CA GLU A 42 -15.38 4.69 -3.28
C GLU A 42 -16.21 4.08 -2.15
N ILE A 43 -16.96 3.01 -2.41
CA ILE A 43 -17.74 2.28 -1.40
C ILE A 43 -16.84 1.80 -0.25
N HIS A 44 -15.60 1.38 -0.58
CA HIS A 44 -14.63 0.91 0.41
C HIS A 44 -13.71 2.01 0.94
N LEU A 45 -13.77 3.21 0.34
CA LEU A 45 -12.85 4.31 0.57
C LEU A 45 -13.48 5.51 1.29
N GLY A 46 -14.65 5.32 1.92
CA GLY A 46 -15.26 6.31 2.79
C GLY A 46 -16.71 6.66 2.50
N GLU A 47 -17.29 6.27 1.35
CA GLU A 47 -18.73 6.51 1.08
C GLU A 47 -19.65 5.68 1.99
N ASP A 48 -19.28 4.43 2.27
CA ASP A 48 -20.00 3.55 3.19
C ASP A 48 -19.11 3.23 4.40
N PRO A 49 -19.41 3.76 5.58
CA PRO A 49 -18.57 3.54 6.77
C PRO A 49 -18.45 2.07 7.20
N VAL A 50 -19.49 1.26 6.98
CA VAL A 50 -19.45 -0.18 7.33
C VAL A 50 -18.54 -0.93 6.36
N ARG A 51 -18.74 -0.71 5.05
CA ARG A 51 -17.90 -1.33 4.01
C ARG A 51 -16.44 -0.86 4.10
N THR A 52 -16.22 0.42 4.38
CA THR A 52 -14.89 0.99 4.61
C THR A 52 -14.21 0.31 5.80
N ARG A 53 -14.92 0.17 6.93
CA ARG A 53 -14.38 -0.51 8.11
C ARG A 53 -14.02 -1.97 7.82
N ASP A 54 -14.91 -2.71 7.19
CA ASP A 54 -14.68 -4.12 6.82
C ASP A 54 -13.46 -4.25 5.89
N PHE A 55 -13.32 -3.36 4.93
CA PHE A 55 -12.17 -3.30 4.05
C PHE A 55 -10.87 -3.02 4.82
N VAL A 56 -10.83 -1.95 5.63
CA VAL A 56 -9.63 -1.56 6.40
C VAL A 56 -9.21 -2.68 7.36
N LEU A 57 -10.16 -3.32 8.07
CA LEU A 57 -9.85 -4.45 8.96
C LEU A 57 -9.36 -5.68 8.19
N SER A 58 -9.88 -5.92 6.99
CA SER A 58 -9.39 -6.98 6.11
C SER A 58 -7.94 -6.74 5.69
N MET A 59 -7.62 -5.51 5.27
CA MET A 59 -6.26 -5.12 4.89
C MET A 59 -5.33 -5.14 6.10
N HIS A 60 -5.78 -4.70 7.28
CA HIS A 60 -5.03 -4.77 8.53
C HIS A 60 -4.60 -6.21 8.85
N GLY A 61 -5.54 -7.16 8.83
CA GLY A 61 -5.22 -8.56 9.11
C GLY A 61 -4.17 -9.14 8.16
N ARG A 62 -4.24 -8.82 6.86
CA ARG A 62 -3.23 -9.22 5.87
C ARG A 62 -1.89 -8.54 6.14
N ALA A 63 -1.91 -7.23 6.38
CA ALA A 63 -0.72 -6.42 6.62
C ALA A 63 0.04 -6.85 7.88
N LEU A 64 -0.63 -7.32 8.92
CA LEU A 64 0.03 -7.89 10.10
C LEU A 64 0.91 -9.09 9.76
N GLY A 65 0.41 -10.01 8.93
CA GLY A 65 1.17 -11.18 8.50
C GLY A 65 2.37 -10.80 7.63
N ILE A 66 2.12 -10.00 6.59
CA ILE A 66 3.15 -9.55 5.63
C ILE A 66 4.17 -8.66 6.33
N GLY A 67 3.72 -7.67 7.10
CA GLY A 67 4.57 -6.66 7.72
C GLY A 67 5.55 -7.23 8.73
N ARG A 68 5.17 -8.25 9.50
CA ARG A 68 6.10 -8.95 10.42
C ARG A 68 7.29 -9.58 9.69
N SER A 69 7.12 -9.97 8.44
CA SER A 69 8.20 -10.52 7.63
C SER A 69 8.98 -9.44 6.89
N VAL A 70 8.31 -8.38 6.41
CA VAL A 70 8.91 -7.35 5.56
C VAL A 70 9.61 -6.25 6.37
N VAL A 71 9.03 -5.80 7.49
CA VAL A 71 9.57 -4.68 8.26
C VAL A 71 11.03 -4.89 8.69
N PRO A 72 11.46 -6.10 9.14
CA PRO A 72 12.86 -6.35 9.44
C PRO A 72 13.82 -6.30 8.24
N GLN A 73 13.29 -6.33 7.01
CA GLN A 73 14.08 -6.27 5.78
C GLN A 73 14.22 -4.84 5.24
N LEU A 74 13.45 -3.89 5.76
CA LEU A 74 13.53 -2.48 5.35
C LEU A 74 14.81 -1.85 5.90
N LYS A 75 15.60 -1.25 5.01
CA LYS A 75 16.82 -0.53 5.41
C LYS A 75 16.48 0.86 5.94
N LEU A 76 16.05 0.90 7.18
CA LEU A 76 15.60 2.13 7.87
C LEU A 76 16.57 2.58 8.98
N GLU A 77 17.79 2.05 9.01
CA GLU A 77 18.81 2.46 9.97
C GLU A 77 19.14 3.95 9.80
N GLY A 78 19.14 4.67 10.92
CA GLY A 78 19.39 6.12 10.95
C GLY A 78 18.20 7.00 10.56
N ARG A 79 17.11 6.44 10.03
CA ARG A 79 15.88 7.18 9.69
C ARG A 79 15.15 7.63 10.95
N ARG A 80 14.45 8.77 10.83
CA ARG A 80 13.73 9.41 11.93
C ARG A 80 12.27 9.70 11.60
N ARG A 81 11.96 10.05 10.38
CA ARG A 81 10.62 10.48 9.93
C ARG A 81 10.21 9.76 8.66
N LEU A 82 9.18 8.95 8.78
CA LEU A 82 8.66 8.13 7.70
C LEU A 82 7.30 8.64 7.26
N LEU A 83 7.14 8.79 5.95
CA LEU A 83 5.88 9.11 5.28
C LEU A 83 5.24 7.84 4.72
N ASP A 84 4.02 7.53 5.14
CA ASP A 84 3.25 6.37 4.70
C ASP A 84 2.06 6.87 3.85
N LEU A 85 2.16 6.72 2.54
CA LEU A 85 1.19 7.23 1.59
C LEU A 85 0.19 6.14 1.21
N GLY A 86 -1.11 6.40 1.43
CA GLY A 86 -2.15 5.38 1.30
C GLY A 86 -2.03 4.27 2.34
N GLY A 87 -1.62 4.63 3.57
CA GLY A 87 -1.25 3.65 4.61
C GLY A 87 -2.43 2.89 5.22
N GLY A 88 -3.67 3.10 4.73
CA GLY A 88 -4.85 2.34 5.15
C GLY A 88 -5.06 2.40 6.67
N GLY A 89 -5.05 1.24 7.30
CA GLY A 89 -5.17 1.10 8.76
C GLY A 89 -3.93 1.50 9.56
N GLY A 90 -2.86 2.03 8.93
CA GLY A 90 -1.61 2.41 9.58
C GLY A 90 -0.79 1.24 10.10
N THR A 91 -1.08 0.02 9.63
CA THR A 91 -0.50 -1.22 10.17
C THR A 91 0.99 -1.31 9.94
N TYR A 92 1.47 -0.99 8.73
CA TYR A 92 2.90 -1.01 8.43
C TYR A 92 3.65 0.07 9.23
N SER A 93 3.10 1.27 9.30
CA SER A 93 3.64 2.35 10.15
C SER A 93 3.73 1.94 11.61
N ALA A 94 2.73 1.26 12.14
CA ALA A 94 2.75 0.77 13.53
C ALA A 94 3.83 -0.30 13.74
N LEU A 95 3.95 -1.28 12.85
CA LEU A 95 5.00 -2.29 12.90
C LEU A 95 6.40 -1.70 12.76
N ILE A 96 6.57 -0.70 11.87
CA ILE A 96 7.84 0.03 11.72
C ILE A 96 8.18 0.78 13.01
N ALA A 97 7.23 1.51 13.60
CA ALA A 97 7.44 2.23 14.84
C ALA A 97 7.75 1.32 16.03
N GLN A 98 7.20 0.09 16.06
CA GLN A 98 7.54 -0.93 17.05
C GLN A 98 8.94 -1.51 16.85
N HIS A 99 9.33 -1.76 15.59
CA HIS A 99 10.64 -2.35 15.26
C HIS A 99 11.79 -1.33 15.33
N HIS A 100 11.50 -0.08 14.96
CA HIS A 100 12.43 1.06 14.94
C HIS A 100 11.95 2.16 15.91
N PRO A 101 12.25 2.09 17.21
CA PRO A 101 11.71 3.00 18.22
C PRO A 101 12.04 4.49 18.00
N GLN A 102 13.07 4.79 17.20
CA GLN A 102 13.47 6.15 16.84
C GLN A 102 12.65 6.78 15.71
N ILE A 103 11.83 5.98 14.98
CA ILE A 103 11.08 6.47 13.82
C ILE A 103 9.70 6.95 14.25
N ALA A 104 9.35 8.17 13.84
CA ALA A 104 8.00 8.68 13.85
C ALA A 104 7.39 8.57 12.44
N CYS A 105 6.17 8.03 12.35
CA CYS A 105 5.48 7.82 11.08
C CYS A 105 4.34 8.82 10.90
N THR A 106 4.12 9.25 9.66
CA THR A 106 2.96 10.04 9.25
C THR A 106 2.19 9.26 8.19
N VAL A 107 1.01 8.78 8.53
CA VAL A 107 0.08 8.07 7.63
C VAL A 107 -0.80 9.09 6.95
N ILE A 108 -0.83 9.10 5.63
CA ILE A 108 -1.77 9.90 4.82
C ILE A 108 -2.73 8.96 4.12
N ASP A 109 -4.03 9.18 4.34
CA ASP A 109 -5.10 8.43 3.68
C ASP A 109 -6.41 9.23 3.71
N LEU A 110 -7.43 8.72 3.05
CA LEU A 110 -8.74 9.35 2.98
C LEU A 110 -9.40 9.44 4.37
N PRO A 111 -10.20 10.50 4.63
CA PRO A 111 -10.78 10.76 5.95
C PRO A 111 -11.55 9.58 6.55
N GLY A 112 -12.37 8.89 5.72
CA GLY A 112 -13.15 7.74 6.17
C GLY A 112 -12.31 6.53 6.58
N VAL A 113 -11.20 6.29 5.89
CA VAL A 113 -10.21 5.24 6.18
C VAL A 113 -9.52 5.53 7.52
N LEU A 114 -9.12 6.79 7.74
CA LEU A 114 -8.40 7.20 8.94
C LEU A 114 -9.22 7.16 10.24
N VAL A 115 -10.55 7.08 10.15
CA VAL A 115 -11.37 6.81 11.35
C VAL A 115 -10.96 5.46 11.95
N VAL A 116 -10.88 4.42 11.12
CA VAL A 116 -10.51 3.07 11.56
C VAL A 116 -9.00 2.98 11.87
N ALA A 117 -8.17 3.67 11.08
CA ALA A 117 -6.72 3.68 11.29
C ALA A 117 -6.33 4.18 12.70
N ARG A 118 -6.97 5.23 13.19
CA ARG A 118 -6.69 5.79 14.53
C ARG A 118 -7.01 4.79 15.65
N GLU A 119 -8.07 4.02 15.50
CA GLU A 119 -8.40 2.95 16.45
C GLU A 119 -7.29 1.89 16.45
N LEU A 120 -6.92 1.39 15.26
CA LEU A 120 -5.89 0.35 15.11
C LEU A 120 -4.51 0.81 15.61
N ILE A 121 -4.12 2.04 15.34
CA ILE A 121 -2.85 2.63 15.81
C ILE A 121 -2.84 2.72 17.35
N ALA A 122 -3.96 3.14 17.95
CA ALA A 122 -4.11 3.19 19.40
C ALA A 122 -4.04 1.79 20.03
N GLU A 123 -4.73 0.80 19.45
CA GLU A 123 -4.71 -0.60 19.89
C GLU A 123 -3.30 -1.21 19.83
N GLN A 124 -2.48 -0.78 18.87
CA GLN A 124 -1.09 -1.22 18.75
C GLN A 124 -0.11 -0.49 19.68
N GLY A 125 -0.59 0.48 20.46
CA GLY A 125 0.20 1.19 21.47
C GLY A 125 1.28 2.11 20.92
N VAL A 126 1.11 2.64 19.69
CA VAL A 126 2.10 3.51 19.01
C VAL A 126 1.57 4.91 18.67
N GLY A 127 0.45 5.30 19.26
CA GLY A 127 -0.19 6.60 18.98
C GLY A 127 0.65 7.84 19.28
N ASP A 128 1.70 7.71 20.07
CA ASP A 128 2.71 8.75 20.35
C ASP A 128 3.69 8.98 19.19
N ARG A 129 3.88 7.99 18.33
CA ARG A 129 4.84 8.00 17.21
C ARG A 129 4.22 7.84 15.82
N VAL A 130 2.97 7.44 15.73
CA VAL A 130 2.24 7.30 14.46
C VAL A 130 1.08 8.28 14.44
N ARG A 131 1.21 9.34 13.63
CA ARG A 131 0.15 10.33 13.40
C ARG A 131 -0.53 10.12 12.06
N THR A 132 -1.75 10.66 11.91
CA THR A 132 -2.52 10.58 10.68
C THR A 132 -2.82 11.97 10.12
N ILE A 133 -2.76 12.12 8.79
CA ILE A 133 -3.19 13.32 8.05
C ILE A 133 -4.24 12.89 7.03
N ALA A 134 -5.43 13.47 7.11
CA ALA A 134 -6.53 13.17 6.20
C ALA A 134 -6.37 13.94 4.89
N GLY A 135 -6.38 13.23 3.77
CA GLY A 135 -6.33 13.81 2.45
C GLY A 135 -6.08 12.79 1.36
N ASP A 136 -6.34 13.20 0.14
CA ASP A 136 -5.99 12.45 -1.05
C ASP A 136 -4.48 12.61 -1.32
N ILE A 137 -3.76 11.50 -1.42
CA ILE A 137 -2.31 11.44 -1.64
C ILE A 137 -1.87 12.11 -2.95
N HIS A 138 -2.78 12.27 -3.92
CA HIS A 138 -2.50 12.94 -5.19
C HIS A 138 -2.56 14.46 -5.12
N THR A 139 -3.33 15.01 -4.18
CA THR A 139 -3.64 16.45 -4.15
C THR A 139 -3.19 17.15 -2.88
N ILE A 140 -3.13 16.44 -1.74
CA ILE A 140 -2.71 17.05 -0.47
C ILE A 140 -1.25 17.51 -0.51
N ALA A 141 -0.94 18.63 0.14
CA ALA A 141 0.45 19.01 0.35
C ALA A 141 1.15 17.96 1.25
N LEU A 142 2.17 17.30 0.72
CA LEU A 142 2.93 16.33 1.49
C LEU A 142 3.82 17.06 2.52
N PRO A 143 3.86 16.60 3.78
CA PRO A 143 4.72 17.21 4.79
C PRO A 143 6.19 17.04 4.40
N GLU A 144 6.97 18.08 4.59
CA GLU A 144 8.41 18.10 4.33
C GLU A 144 9.21 17.49 5.50
N GLY A 145 10.50 17.26 5.24
CA GLY A 145 11.47 16.82 6.24
C GLY A 145 11.36 15.34 6.60
N ASN A 146 10.82 14.51 5.70
CA ASN A 146 10.83 13.05 5.85
C ASN A 146 12.12 12.48 5.24
N ASP A 147 12.74 11.53 5.92
CA ASP A 147 13.95 10.85 5.47
C ASP A 147 13.69 9.43 4.98
N ALA A 148 12.45 8.97 5.08
CA ALA A 148 11.96 7.74 4.47
C ALA A 148 10.51 7.91 4.00
N ALA A 149 10.11 7.15 2.96
CA ALA A 149 8.72 7.01 2.53
C ALA A 149 8.39 5.57 2.16
N ILE A 150 7.14 5.17 2.37
CA ILE A 150 6.61 3.88 1.93
C ILE A 150 5.34 4.07 1.10
N LEU A 151 5.17 3.20 0.08
CA LEU A 151 3.97 2.99 -0.72
C LEU A 151 3.71 1.48 -0.79
N PHE A 152 2.90 0.95 0.12
CA PHE A 152 2.68 -0.48 0.28
C PHE A 152 1.26 -0.88 -0.11
N GLY A 153 1.13 -1.55 -1.26
CA GLY A 153 -0.16 -2.00 -1.78
C GLY A 153 -1.04 -0.85 -2.30
N VAL A 154 -0.45 0.18 -2.89
CA VAL A 154 -1.14 1.40 -3.36
C VAL A 154 -1.09 1.52 -4.87
N LEU A 155 0.08 1.32 -5.48
CA LEU A 155 0.30 1.67 -6.88
C LEU A 155 -0.53 0.82 -7.85
N HIS A 156 -0.90 -0.39 -7.48
CA HIS A 156 -1.76 -1.25 -8.31
C HIS A 156 -3.20 -0.73 -8.49
N GLN A 157 -3.60 0.34 -7.79
CA GLN A 157 -4.90 1.00 -7.95
C GLN A 157 -4.84 2.20 -8.91
N GLU A 158 -3.64 2.61 -9.31
CA GLU A 158 -3.36 3.88 -9.96
C GLU A 158 -3.04 3.72 -11.45
N SER A 159 -3.35 4.76 -12.23
CA SER A 159 -2.89 4.82 -13.61
C SER A 159 -1.38 5.09 -13.69
N PRO A 160 -0.70 4.78 -14.82
CA PRO A 160 0.71 5.08 -15.01
C PRO A 160 1.09 6.54 -14.74
N ASP A 161 0.25 7.49 -15.20
CA ASP A 161 0.48 8.92 -14.99
C ASP A 161 0.33 9.32 -13.51
N ALA A 162 -0.65 8.73 -12.82
CA ALA A 162 -0.85 8.95 -11.38
C ALA A 162 0.32 8.38 -10.57
N ILE A 163 0.83 7.19 -10.92
CA ILE A 163 2.03 6.60 -10.32
C ILE A 163 3.24 7.53 -10.50
N ALA A 164 3.51 7.96 -11.73
CA ALA A 164 4.63 8.86 -12.01
C ALA A 164 4.51 10.19 -11.23
N GLY A 165 3.31 10.77 -11.18
CA GLY A 165 3.02 11.97 -10.40
C GLY A 165 3.26 11.78 -8.89
N LEU A 166 2.77 10.68 -8.33
CA LEU A 166 2.91 10.36 -6.91
C LEU A 166 4.37 10.14 -6.52
N LEU A 167 5.12 9.38 -7.31
CA LEU A 167 6.55 9.13 -7.05
C LEU A 167 7.37 10.42 -7.11
N ARG A 168 7.10 11.32 -8.08
CA ARG A 168 7.74 12.63 -8.15
C ARG A 168 7.44 13.49 -6.93
N ARG A 169 6.18 13.59 -6.50
CA ARG A 169 5.78 14.33 -5.29
C ARG A 169 6.44 13.76 -4.04
N THR A 170 6.54 12.44 -3.95
CA THR A 170 7.23 11.78 -2.85
C THR A 170 8.72 12.11 -2.85
N TYR A 171 9.35 12.10 -4.03
CA TYR A 171 10.75 12.52 -4.18
C TYR A 171 10.96 13.97 -3.70
N GLU A 172 10.07 14.88 -4.07
CA GLU A 172 10.14 16.30 -3.65
C GLU A 172 10.02 16.45 -2.13
N ALA A 173 9.13 15.67 -1.48
CA ALA A 173 8.88 15.71 -0.03
C ALA A 173 9.97 15.03 0.82
N LEU A 174 10.84 14.22 0.21
CA LEU A 174 11.94 13.58 0.92
C LEU A 174 13.14 14.51 1.06
N GLU A 175 13.84 14.40 2.18
CA GLU A 175 15.15 15.03 2.39
C GLU A 175 16.21 14.43 1.44
N PRO A 176 17.26 15.19 1.05
CA PRO A 176 18.42 14.61 0.36
C PRO A 176 18.98 13.40 1.14
N GLY A 177 19.29 12.33 0.43
CA GLY A 177 19.70 11.05 1.02
C GLY A 177 18.54 10.20 1.58
N GLY A 178 17.30 10.67 1.47
CA GLY A 178 16.10 9.92 1.89
C GLY A 178 15.86 8.66 1.07
N SER A 179 15.15 7.69 1.63
CA SER A 179 14.83 6.42 0.97
C SER A 179 13.33 6.28 0.70
N MET A 180 13.03 5.65 -0.43
CA MET A 180 11.69 5.27 -0.85
C MET A 180 11.60 3.75 -0.87
N HIS A 181 10.54 3.19 -0.28
CA HIS A 181 10.26 1.76 -0.34
C HIS A 181 8.87 1.55 -0.94
N VAL A 182 8.78 0.71 -1.96
CA VAL A 182 7.51 0.31 -2.59
C VAL A 182 7.35 -1.19 -2.44
N MET A 183 6.23 -1.63 -1.86
CA MET A 183 5.88 -3.04 -1.83
C MET A 183 4.55 -3.22 -2.55
N ASP A 184 4.57 -4.03 -3.59
CA ASP A 184 3.36 -4.32 -4.37
C ASP A 184 3.46 -5.69 -5.05
N LEU A 185 2.37 -6.10 -5.69
CA LEU A 185 2.38 -7.21 -6.63
C LEU A 185 2.93 -6.71 -7.97
N MET A 186 3.82 -7.46 -8.58
CA MET A 186 4.40 -7.10 -9.88
C MET A 186 4.30 -8.27 -10.85
N THR A 187 4.30 -7.93 -12.13
CA THR A 187 4.33 -8.90 -13.24
C THR A 187 5.67 -8.83 -13.97
N ASP A 188 5.87 -9.77 -14.89
CA ASP A 188 6.87 -9.65 -15.94
C ASP A 188 6.45 -8.60 -17.00
N ALA A 189 7.34 -8.28 -17.92
CA ALA A 189 7.08 -7.30 -18.99
C ALA A 189 5.95 -7.70 -19.96
N THR A 190 5.49 -8.95 -19.92
CA THR A 190 4.35 -9.43 -20.72
C THR A 190 3.01 -9.31 -19.98
N HIS A 191 3.04 -8.95 -18.72
CA HIS A 191 1.88 -8.90 -17.78
C HIS A 191 1.13 -10.24 -17.63
N THR A 192 1.80 -11.36 -17.87
CA THR A 192 1.19 -12.69 -17.81
C THR A 192 1.71 -13.59 -16.70
N ALA A 193 2.86 -13.24 -16.10
CA ALA A 193 3.49 -13.98 -15.03
C ALA A 193 4.01 -13.05 -13.93
N PRO A 194 4.07 -13.52 -12.67
CA PRO A 194 3.54 -14.80 -12.19
C PRO A 194 2.01 -14.85 -12.23
N GLN A 195 1.45 -16.04 -12.30
CA GLN A 195 -0.01 -16.25 -12.44
C GLN A 195 -0.82 -15.50 -11.39
N PHE A 196 -0.36 -15.48 -10.13
CA PHE A 196 -1.07 -14.79 -9.05
C PHE A 196 -1.20 -13.28 -9.34
N SER A 197 -0.12 -12.63 -9.76
CA SER A 197 -0.12 -11.19 -10.09
C SER A 197 -1.00 -10.89 -11.31
N ALA A 198 -0.98 -11.75 -12.33
CA ALA A 198 -1.84 -11.60 -13.51
C ALA A 198 -3.32 -11.75 -13.17
N LEU A 199 -3.70 -12.69 -12.28
CA LEU A 199 -5.07 -12.80 -11.79
C LEU A 199 -5.46 -11.63 -10.88
N PHE A 200 -4.52 -11.12 -10.10
CA PHE A 200 -4.76 -9.93 -9.28
C PHE A 200 -5.00 -8.68 -10.13
N ALA A 201 -4.35 -8.56 -11.29
CA ALA A 201 -4.64 -7.48 -12.25
C ALA A 201 -6.10 -7.51 -12.72
N VAL A 202 -6.66 -8.70 -12.97
CA VAL A 202 -8.09 -8.86 -13.30
C VAL A 202 -8.98 -8.41 -12.12
N ASN A 203 -8.59 -8.76 -10.89
CA ASN A 203 -9.32 -8.31 -9.70
C ASN A 203 -9.32 -6.77 -9.58
N MET A 204 -8.18 -6.13 -9.83
CA MET A 204 -8.08 -4.67 -9.80
C MET A 204 -8.95 -4.02 -10.90
N ALA A 205 -8.95 -4.56 -12.10
CA ALA A 205 -9.81 -4.07 -13.19
C ALA A 205 -11.31 -4.19 -12.87
N LEU A 206 -11.72 -5.17 -12.06
CA LEU A 206 -13.11 -5.35 -11.62
C LEU A 206 -13.55 -4.34 -10.56
N THR A 207 -12.64 -3.91 -9.68
CA THR A 207 -12.97 -3.23 -8.41
C THR A 207 -12.36 -1.83 -8.27
N THR A 208 -11.55 -1.38 -9.23
CA THR A 208 -10.90 -0.05 -9.20
C THR A 208 -11.06 0.66 -10.55
N HIS A 209 -10.93 1.99 -10.56
CA HIS A 209 -11.07 2.77 -11.80
C HIS A 209 -9.92 2.58 -12.78
N HIS A 210 -8.71 2.41 -12.28
CA HIS A 210 -7.47 2.40 -13.06
C HIS A 210 -6.56 1.23 -12.68
N GLY A 211 -7.04 0.33 -11.81
CA GLY A 211 -6.20 -0.70 -11.23
C GLY A 211 -5.74 -1.74 -12.23
N TRP A 212 -4.49 -2.10 -12.09
CA TRP A 212 -3.77 -3.08 -12.87
C TRP A 212 -2.56 -3.59 -12.07
N VAL A 213 -1.68 -4.38 -12.69
CA VAL A 213 -0.40 -4.77 -12.07
C VAL A 213 0.72 -4.50 -13.07
N PHE A 214 1.61 -3.63 -12.68
CA PHE A 214 2.78 -3.21 -13.45
C PHE A 214 3.94 -4.22 -13.31
N SER A 215 4.92 -4.11 -14.20
CA SER A 215 6.16 -4.87 -14.12
C SER A 215 7.22 -4.16 -13.28
N ASP A 216 8.22 -4.92 -12.82
CA ASP A 216 9.40 -4.38 -12.14
C ASP A 216 10.16 -3.36 -13.02
N ALA A 217 10.20 -3.60 -14.32
CA ALA A 217 10.83 -2.71 -15.29
C ALA A 217 10.10 -1.35 -15.40
N GLU A 218 8.76 -1.35 -15.38
CA GLU A 218 7.96 -0.13 -15.39
C GLU A 218 8.16 0.67 -14.10
N LEU A 219 8.09 0.01 -12.93
CA LEU A 219 8.35 0.69 -11.65
C LEU A 219 9.76 1.30 -11.62
N ARG A 220 10.76 0.57 -12.08
CA ARG A 220 12.14 1.09 -12.19
C ARG A 220 12.20 2.35 -13.05
N GLY A 221 11.53 2.34 -14.21
CA GLY A 221 11.45 3.50 -15.10
C GLY A 221 10.82 4.71 -14.45
N TRP A 222 9.72 4.55 -13.73
CA TRP A 222 9.05 5.66 -13.01
C TRP A 222 9.88 6.20 -11.85
N LEU A 223 10.54 5.33 -11.07
CA LEU A 223 11.44 5.75 -9.99
C LEU A 223 12.62 6.54 -10.53
N ASP A 224 13.26 6.06 -11.61
CA ASP A 224 14.39 6.76 -12.25
C ASP A 224 13.94 8.12 -12.83
N ALA A 225 12.80 8.17 -13.51
CA ALA A 225 12.22 9.40 -14.05
C ALA A 225 11.81 10.41 -12.97
N ALA A 226 11.42 9.94 -11.78
CA ALA A 226 11.15 10.80 -10.62
C ALA A 226 12.42 11.38 -9.98
N GLY A 227 13.61 10.85 -10.32
CA GLY A 227 14.90 11.32 -9.82
C GLY A 227 15.58 10.39 -8.81
N PHE A 228 14.95 9.30 -8.42
CA PHE A 228 15.56 8.30 -7.52
C PHE A 228 16.72 7.59 -8.17
N ARG A 229 17.67 7.13 -7.34
CA ARG A 229 18.87 6.37 -7.75
C ARG A 229 19.04 5.14 -6.87
N ASP A 230 20.02 4.31 -7.17
CA ASP A 230 20.33 3.07 -6.44
C ASP A 230 19.11 2.16 -6.28
N ILE A 231 18.33 2.03 -7.37
CA ILE A 231 17.06 1.32 -7.38
C ILE A 231 17.31 -0.19 -7.35
N SER A 232 16.86 -0.85 -6.30
CA SER A 232 16.78 -2.31 -6.19
C SER A 232 15.32 -2.76 -6.18
N ILE A 233 14.98 -3.81 -6.91
CA ILE A 233 13.64 -4.41 -6.94
C ILE A 233 13.82 -5.92 -6.91
N ALA A 234 13.20 -6.59 -5.95
CA ALA A 234 13.30 -8.03 -5.79
C ALA A 234 11.98 -8.63 -5.29
N PRO A 235 11.65 -9.88 -5.69
CA PRO A 235 10.54 -10.60 -5.09
C PRO A 235 10.85 -10.89 -3.62
N LEU A 236 9.82 -10.88 -2.78
CA LEU A 236 9.92 -11.37 -1.41
C LEU A 236 9.98 -12.90 -1.37
N ASP A 237 10.54 -13.44 -0.29
CA ASP A 237 10.63 -14.88 -0.11
C ASP A 237 9.24 -15.55 -0.07
N PRO A 238 9.11 -16.73 -0.69
CA PRO A 238 7.88 -17.51 -0.62
C PRO A 238 7.43 -17.75 0.84
N PRO A 239 6.13 -17.78 1.12
CA PRO A 239 5.02 -17.82 0.16
C PRO A 239 4.46 -16.44 -0.25
N MET A 240 5.17 -15.34 0.00
CA MET A 240 4.67 -13.99 -0.30
C MET A 240 4.78 -13.67 -1.80
N PRO A 241 3.66 -13.27 -2.45
CA PRO A 241 3.67 -12.95 -3.88
C PRO A 241 4.12 -11.51 -4.18
N HIS A 242 4.52 -10.76 -3.15
CA HIS A 242 4.88 -9.35 -3.27
C HIS A 242 6.34 -9.17 -3.69
N TRP A 243 6.62 -8.00 -4.23
CA TRP A 243 7.95 -7.51 -4.52
C TRP A 243 8.24 -6.29 -3.66
N LEU A 244 9.50 -6.11 -3.28
CA LEU A 244 9.97 -4.94 -2.56
C LEU A 244 10.95 -4.18 -3.44
N ALA A 245 10.67 -2.90 -3.64
CA ALA A 245 11.58 -1.95 -4.25
C ALA A 245 12.13 -1.01 -3.19
N GLU A 246 13.41 -0.68 -3.31
CA GLU A 246 14.10 0.35 -2.55
C GLU A 246 14.79 1.30 -3.52
N ALA A 247 14.72 2.59 -3.27
CA ALA A 247 15.34 3.63 -4.08
C ALA A 247 15.74 4.82 -3.20
N HIS A 248 16.74 5.59 -3.62
CA HIS A 248 17.29 6.68 -2.82
C HIS A 248 17.22 8.02 -3.54
N LYS A 249 16.89 9.07 -2.81
CA LYS A 249 17.10 10.45 -3.26
C LYS A 249 18.57 10.78 -3.09
N PRO A 250 19.27 11.25 -4.13
CA PRO A 250 20.66 11.68 -4.01
C PRO A 250 20.87 12.74 -2.92
N LEU A 251 22.10 12.85 -2.42
CA LEU A 251 22.46 13.88 -1.43
C LEU A 251 22.52 15.30 -2.05
N SER A 252 22.71 15.37 -3.36
CA SER A 252 22.79 16.61 -4.14
C SER A 252 22.43 16.34 -5.60
#